data_ff03b8ed185be67cce9ce04e24b204f9
#
_entry.id   ff03b8ed185be67cce9ce04e24b204f9
#
_cell.length_a   1.000
_cell.length_b   1.000
_cell.length_c   1.000
_cell.angle_alpha   90.00
_cell.angle_beta   90.00
_cell.angle_gamma   90.00
#
_symmetry.space_group_name_H-M   'P 1'
#
loop_
_entity.id
_entity.type
_entity.pdbx_description
1 polymer ?
#
loop_
_entity_poly.entity_id
_entity_poly.type
_entity_poly.pdbx_seq_one_letter_code
_entity_poly.pdbx_strand_id
1 'polypeptide(L)'
;SMFDLGSENNEEESNLNEIKYNFMERPELNERELLSIEKEMLGIYISGHPLEKIREQIIATTNISSLQMREIDEMNSTVSQNEENTEIRVKESTKFEDGQQVKIAGIITSVKKKYTKNNKIMAFVTIEDLYGSAEIIVFEPTYMKAQDILVEENIVIINGRLSIREDDATKIVANDIKNFEESKPNMLVLNITNLTEEQKAKLRGAIKFFNGEQNNIRVMVKINEELKPCGAIYLTDEILKVFEEIVGKENCQ
;
A
#
# COMPACT_ATOMS: atom_id res chain seq x y z
N SER A 1 -27.70 -63.50 -3.15
CA SER A 1 -27.32 -62.15 -2.83
C SER A 1 -26.57 -62.16 -1.53
N MET A 2 -25.41 -61.58 -1.54
CA MET A 2 -24.29 -61.86 -0.66
C MET A 2 -24.18 -60.80 0.48
N PHE A 3 -25.22 -60.66 1.28
CA PHE A 3 -25.21 -59.85 2.51
C PHE A 3 -26.40 -60.27 3.39
N ASP A 4 -26.32 -61.50 3.91
CA ASP A 4 -27.21 -61.88 4.98
C ASP A 4 -26.41 -62.79 5.92
N LEU A 5 -25.83 -62.21 6.94
CA LEU A 5 -25.21 -62.90 8.06
C LEU A 5 -25.60 -62.23 9.35
N GLY A 6 -26.63 -62.79 9.96
CA GLY A 6 -26.71 -63.16 11.36
C GLY A 6 -26.56 -62.02 12.39
N SER A 7 -27.64 -61.59 12.92
CA SER A 7 -27.75 -60.98 14.23
C SER A 7 -27.35 -61.99 15.30
N GLU A 8 -26.24 -61.79 15.97
CA GLU A 8 -26.03 -62.28 17.32
C GLU A 8 -25.61 -61.12 18.21
N ASN A 9 -26.45 -60.91 19.20
CA ASN A 9 -26.27 -59.96 20.30
C ASN A 9 -24.98 -60.31 21.04
N ASN A 10 -24.05 -59.39 21.08
CA ASN A 10 -23.10 -59.32 22.18
C ASN A 10 -23.01 -57.83 22.58
N GLU A 11 -23.69 -57.55 23.69
CA GLU A 11 -23.51 -56.38 24.52
C GLU A 11 -22.11 -56.45 25.12
N GLU A 12 -21.11 -56.05 24.40
CA GLU A 12 -19.83 -55.59 24.95
C GLU A 12 -19.81 -54.07 24.81
N GLU A 13 -20.16 -53.43 25.92
CA GLU A 13 -19.90 -52.02 26.14
C GLU A 13 -18.46 -51.70 25.78
N SER A 14 -18.20 -51.30 24.56
CA SER A 14 -16.97 -50.65 24.20
C SER A 14 -16.92 -49.29 24.92
N ASN A 15 -16.30 -49.29 26.10
CA ASN A 15 -15.77 -48.11 26.73
C ASN A 15 -14.76 -47.47 25.78
N LEU A 16 -15.22 -46.87 24.72
CA LEU A 16 -14.52 -45.83 24.02
C LEU A 16 -14.45 -44.64 24.98
N ASN A 17 -13.33 -44.60 25.75
CA ASN A 17 -12.93 -43.40 26.44
C ASN A 17 -13.00 -42.25 25.41
N GLU A 18 -14.10 -41.52 25.42
CA GLU A 18 -14.17 -40.21 24.75
C GLU A 18 -12.99 -39.40 25.32
N ILE A 19 -11.95 -39.32 24.53
CA ILE A 19 -10.86 -38.40 24.81
C ILE A 19 -11.49 -37.00 24.69
N LYS A 20 -11.96 -36.48 25.82
CA LYS A 20 -12.39 -35.09 25.92
C LYS A 20 -11.15 -34.22 25.74
N TYR A 21 -10.95 -33.80 24.50
CA TYR A 21 -9.98 -32.75 24.21
C TYR A 21 -10.49 -31.48 24.88
N ASN A 22 -9.83 -31.09 25.93
CA ASN A 22 -10.09 -29.83 26.60
C ASN A 22 -9.36 -28.75 25.77
N PHE A 23 -10.00 -28.27 24.72
CA PHE A 23 -9.47 -27.15 23.96
C PHE A 23 -9.46 -25.94 24.88
N MET A 24 -8.27 -25.46 25.20
CA MET A 24 -8.12 -24.17 25.83
C MET A 24 -8.70 -23.13 24.88
N GLU A 25 -9.75 -22.42 25.28
CA GLU A 25 -10.22 -21.24 24.59
C GLU A 25 -9.08 -20.22 24.57
N ARG A 26 -8.44 -20.09 23.43
CA ARG A 26 -7.49 -19.01 23.18
C ARG A 26 -8.25 -17.90 22.44
N PRO A 27 -7.99 -16.62 22.77
CA PRO A 27 -8.54 -15.53 21.98
C PRO A 27 -8.10 -15.71 20.52
N GLU A 28 -9.00 -15.43 19.59
CA GLU A 28 -8.67 -15.44 18.17
C GLU A 28 -7.53 -14.44 17.91
N LEU A 29 -6.62 -14.84 17.03
CA LEU A 29 -5.55 -13.95 16.57
C LEU A 29 -6.17 -12.73 15.89
N ASN A 30 -5.55 -11.57 16.10
CA ASN A 30 -5.97 -10.42 15.32
C ASN A 30 -5.63 -10.65 13.83
N GLU A 31 -6.35 -10.00 12.95
CA GLU A 31 -6.24 -10.20 11.50
C GLU A 31 -4.80 -9.98 10.98
N ARG A 32 -4.06 -9.03 11.57
CA ARG A 32 -2.67 -8.74 11.20
C ARG A 32 -1.73 -9.89 11.57
N GLU A 33 -1.92 -10.48 12.76
CA GLU A 33 -1.18 -11.66 13.19
C GLU A 33 -1.51 -12.87 12.32
N LEU A 34 -2.78 -13.04 11.94
CA LEU A 34 -3.22 -14.11 11.04
C LEU A 34 -2.54 -13.99 9.68
N LEU A 35 -2.56 -12.80 9.07
CA LEU A 35 -1.91 -12.53 7.78
C LEU A 35 -0.39 -12.72 7.85
N SER A 36 0.26 -12.36 8.95
CA SER A 36 1.69 -12.59 9.16
C SER A 36 2.01 -14.08 9.19
N ILE A 37 1.21 -14.89 9.89
CA ILE A 37 1.35 -16.35 9.94
C ILE A 37 1.09 -16.97 8.55
N GLU A 38 0.07 -16.52 7.81
CA GLU A 38 -0.16 -16.98 6.43
C GLU A 38 1.06 -16.72 5.55
N LYS A 39 1.65 -15.52 5.62
CA LYS A 39 2.84 -15.16 4.87
C LYS A 39 4.05 -16.00 5.26
N GLU A 40 4.25 -16.24 6.57
CA GLU A 40 5.36 -17.07 7.08
C GLU A 40 5.23 -18.53 6.63
N MET A 41 4.02 -19.11 6.70
CA MET A 41 3.80 -20.53 6.41
C MET A 41 3.65 -20.82 4.91
N LEU A 42 3.03 -19.93 4.15
CA LEU A 42 2.64 -20.15 2.76
C LEU A 42 3.45 -19.32 1.76
N GLY A 43 4.17 -18.32 2.25
CA GLY A 43 4.91 -17.36 1.42
C GLY A 43 4.05 -16.30 0.75
N ILE A 44 2.72 -16.39 0.87
CA ILE A 44 1.75 -15.47 0.26
C ILE A 44 0.63 -15.14 1.25
N TYR A 45 -0.06 -14.03 1.03
CA TYR A 45 -1.30 -13.70 1.72
C TYR A 45 -2.49 -14.33 0.97
N ILE A 46 -3.30 -15.14 1.64
CA ILE A 46 -4.50 -15.77 1.06
C ILE A 46 -5.76 -15.00 1.45
N SER A 47 -5.86 -14.61 2.72
CA SER A 47 -7.07 -13.95 3.26
C SER A 47 -7.19 -12.49 2.88
N GLY A 48 -6.17 -11.90 2.26
CA GLY A 48 -6.15 -10.51 1.78
C GLY A 48 -4.81 -9.84 2.05
N HIS A 49 -4.51 -8.78 1.30
CA HIS A 49 -3.25 -8.05 1.50
C HIS A 49 -3.39 -7.10 2.71
N PRO A 50 -2.40 -7.03 3.63
CA PRO A 50 -2.49 -6.16 4.82
C PRO A 50 -2.73 -4.67 4.50
N LEU A 51 -2.30 -4.22 3.31
CA LEU A 51 -2.49 -2.85 2.85
C LEU A 51 -3.86 -2.58 2.21
N GLU A 52 -4.70 -3.61 1.98
CA GLU A 52 -5.98 -3.42 1.28
C GLU A 52 -6.91 -2.47 2.04
N LYS A 53 -6.95 -2.56 3.37
CA LYS A 53 -7.77 -1.69 4.23
C LYS A 53 -7.36 -0.21 4.18
N ILE A 54 -6.11 0.06 3.84
CA ILE A 54 -5.56 1.42 3.75
C ILE A 54 -5.22 1.81 2.31
N ARG A 55 -5.69 1.05 1.33
CA ARG A 55 -5.44 1.24 -0.10
C ARG A 55 -5.70 2.67 -0.55
N GLU A 56 -6.87 3.21 -0.20
CA GLU A 56 -7.26 4.56 -0.59
C GLU A 56 -6.31 5.62 -0.02
N GLN A 57 -5.87 5.43 1.22
CA GLN A 57 -4.91 6.32 1.88
C GLN A 57 -3.52 6.25 1.23
N ILE A 58 -3.08 5.04 0.85
CA ILE A 58 -1.82 4.84 0.12
C ILE A 58 -1.88 5.57 -1.22
N ILE A 59 -2.91 5.33 -2.03
CA ILE A 59 -3.09 5.98 -3.35
C ILE A 59 -3.12 7.50 -3.23
N ALA A 60 -3.81 8.04 -2.19
CA ALA A 60 -3.86 9.47 -1.94
C ALA A 60 -2.51 10.08 -1.54
N THR A 61 -1.63 9.30 -0.92
CA THR A 61 -0.39 9.79 -0.32
C THR A 61 0.82 9.59 -1.21
N THR A 62 0.81 8.56 -2.06
CA THR A 62 1.93 8.15 -2.91
C THR A 62 1.78 8.68 -4.33
N ASN A 63 2.89 8.76 -5.07
CA ASN A 63 2.89 9.15 -6.48
C ASN A 63 3.63 8.14 -7.37
N ILE A 64 4.13 7.06 -6.78
CA ILE A 64 4.74 5.92 -7.48
C ILE A 64 4.37 4.62 -6.77
N SER A 65 4.36 3.52 -7.51
CA SER A 65 4.17 2.15 -7.03
C SER A 65 5.26 1.22 -7.57
N SER A 66 5.39 0.04 -6.97
CA SER A 66 6.30 -1.01 -7.46
C SER A 66 5.99 -1.45 -8.89
N LEU A 67 4.71 -1.43 -9.30
CA LEU A 67 4.30 -1.69 -10.68
C LEU A 67 4.94 -0.71 -11.65
N GLN A 68 4.86 0.59 -11.36
CA GLN A 68 5.46 1.63 -12.20
C GLN A 68 6.98 1.54 -12.24
N MET A 69 7.64 1.17 -11.13
CA MET A 69 9.09 0.94 -11.11
C MET A 69 9.48 -0.23 -12.03
N ARG A 70 8.71 -1.32 -12.03
CA ARG A 70 8.91 -2.46 -12.94
C ARG A 70 8.67 -2.09 -14.40
N GLU A 71 7.64 -1.28 -14.69
CA GLU A 71 7.39 -0.77 -16.05
C GLU A 71 8.58 0.06 -16.57
N ILE A 72 9.23 0.86 -15.71
CA ILE A 72 10.46 1.59 -16.05
C ILE A 72 11.58 0.62 -16.41
N ASP A 73 11.78 -0.45 -15.62
CA ASP A 73 12.82 -1.46 -15.87
C ASP A 73 12.58 -2.22 -17.19
N GLU A 74 11.33 -2.61 -17.46
CA GLU A 74 10.93 -3.27 -18.70
C GLU A 74 11.21 -2.39 -19.93
N MET A 75 10.89 -1.09 -19.84
CA MET A 75 11.18 -0.14 -20.91
C MET A 75 12.69 0.03 -21.16
N ASN A 76 13.47 0.18 -20.09
CA ASN A 76 14.92 0.32 -20.21
C ASN A 76 15.57 -0.94 -20.82
N SER A 77 15.07 -2.13 -20.48
CA SER A 77 15.57 -3.40 -21.03
C SER A 77 15.30 -3.55 -22.52
N THR A 78 14.19 -3.01 -23.03
CA THR A 78 13.83 -3.06 -24.45
C THR A 78 14.62 -2.07 -25.30
N VAL A 79 15.10 -0.97 -24.71
CA VAL A 79 15.92 0.05 -25.38
C VAL A 79 17.31 -0.48 -25.71
N SER A 80 17.90 -1.28 -24.86
CA SER A 80 19.25 -1.84 -25.06
C SER A 80 19.38 -2.80 -26.26
N GLN A 81 18.26 -3.20 -26.89
CA GLN A 81 18.25 -4.13 -28.00
C GLN A 81 18.03 -3.48 -29.37
N ASN A 82 17.71 -2.17 -29.49
CA ASN A 82 17.39 -1.50 -30.76
C ASN A 82 17.94 -0.06 -30.80
N GLU A 83 19.19 0.11 -31.22
CA GLU A 83 19.97 1.35 -31.08
C GLU A 83 19.55 2.56 -31.96
N GLU A 84 18.69 2.46 -32.97
CA GLU A 84 18.56 3.56 -33.95
C GLU A 84 17.28 4.43 -33.89
N ASN A 85 16.24 4.06 -33.10
CA ASN A 85 14.98 4.84 -33.09
C ASN A 85 14.32 5.00 -31.72
N THR A 86 15.02 4.70 -30.63
CA THR A 86 14.41 4.43 -29.32
C THR A 86 14.45 5.60 -28.35
N GLU A 87 15.42 6.51 -28.48
CA GLU A 87 15.56 7.66 -27.55
C GLU A 87 14.34 8.60 -27.55
N ILE A 88 13.68 8.76 -28.72
CA ILE A 88 12.50 9.64 -28.84
C ILE A 88 11.27 8.97 -28.22
N ARG A 89 11.11 7.65 -28.39
CA ARG A 89 9.97 6.91 -27.86
C ARG A 89 10.02 6.73 -26.33
N VAL A 90 11.20 6.59 -25.75
CA VAL A 90 11.39 6.44 -24.29
C VAL A 90 11.05 7.70 -23.54
N LYS A 91 11.42 8.88 -24.08
CA LYS A 91 11.09 10.18 -23.47
C LYS A 91 9.60 10.52 -23.47
N GLU A 92 8.83 9.98 -24.41
CA GLU A 92 7.38 10.20 -24.48
C GLU A 92 6.57 9.21 -23.64
N SER A 93 7.14 8.06 -23.23
CA SER A 93 6.40 6.97 -22.57
C SER A 93 6.66 6.84 -21.07
N THR A 94 7.79 7.29 -20.55
CA THR A 94 8.04 7.25 -19.10
C THR A 94 7.67 8.55 -18.41
N LYS A 95 6.70 8.46 -17.52
CA LYS A 95 6.26 9.58 -16.65
C LYS A 95 7.33 9.96 -15.60
N PHE A 96 8.40 9.17 -15.47
CA PHE A 96 9.40 9.29 -14.40
C PHE A 96 10.82 9.42 -14.99
N GLU A 97 11.64 10.23 -14.31
CA GLU A 97 13.03 10.49 -14.68
C GLU A 97 13.98 10.11 -13.53
N ASP A 98 15.25 9.82 -13.87
CA ASP A 98 16.28 9.60 -12.84
C ASP A 98 16.43 10.83 -11.95
N GLY A 99 16.57 10.62 -10.64
CA GLY A 99 16.62 11.68 -9.65
C GLY A 99 15.29 12.34 -9.28
N GLN A 100 14.18 11.99 -9.94
CA GLN A 100 12.86 12.54 -9.65
C GLN A 100 12.43 12.22 -8.22
N GLN A 101 11.84 13.22 -7.53
CA GLN A 101 11.27 13.05 -6.19
C GLN A 101 10.01 12.19 -6.25
N VAL A 102 10.00 11.15 -5.44
CA VAL A 102 8.89 10.20 -5.36
C VAL A 102 8.52 9.90 -3.92
N LYS A 103 7.30 9.40 -3.77
CA LYS A 103 6.75 8.97 -2.50
C LYS A 103 6.07 7.62 -2.69
N ILE A 104 6.53 6.60 -1.97
CA ILE A 104 6.00 5.25 -1.97
C ILE A 104 5.62 4.84 -0.55
N ALA A 105 4.67 3.93 -0.40
CA ALA A 105 4.31 3.32 0.87
C ALA A 105 4.19 1.81 0.71
N GLY A 106 4.55 1.07 1.75
CA GLY A 106 4.51 -0.38 1.74
C GLY A 106 4.87 -0.97 3.09
N ILE A 107 4.78 -2.30 3.18
CA ILE A 107 5.20 -3.09 4.33
C ILE A 107 6.67 -3.44 4.14
N ILE A 108 7.48 -3.28 5.18
CA ILE A 108 8.87 -3.71 5.16
C ILE A 108 8.91 -5.24 5.24
N THR A 109 9.49 -5.87 4.21
CA THR A 109 9.67 -7.33 4.15
C THR A 109 11.10 -7.77 4.43
N SER A 110 12.09 -6.87 4.27
CA SER A 110 13.50 -7.18 4.57
C SER A 110 14.30 -5.92 4.83
N VAL A 111 15.23 -6.01 5.78
CA VAL A 111 16.20 -4.94 6.11
C VAL A 111 17.61 -5.51 6.14
N LYS A 112 18.41 -5.23 5.11
CA LYS A 112 19.80 -5.69 4.99
C LYS A 112 20.76 -4.54 5.24
N LYS A 113 21.40 -4.54 6.41
CA LYS A 113 22.43 -3.54 6.79
C LYS A 113 23.76 -3.86 6.12
N LYS A 114 24.43 -2.82 5.61
CA LYS A 114 25.78 -2.91 5.06
C LYS A 114 26.62 -1.71 5.51
N TYR A 115 27.93 -1.87 5.47
CA TYR A 115 28.86 -0.78 5.69
C TYR A 115 29.48 -0.36 4.36
N THR A 116 29.53 0.92 4.11
CA THR A 116 30.22 1.50 2.96
C THR A 116 31.73 1.39 3.13
N LYS A 117 32.50 1.66 2.06
CA LYS A 117 33.97 1.70 2.10
C LYS A 117 34.51 2.69 3.15
N ASN A 118 33.75 3.71 3.49
CA ASN A 118 34.09 4.72 4.50
C ASN A 118 33.56 4.36 5.90
N ASN A 119 33.25 3.09 6.14
CA ASN A 119 32.71 2.57 7.39
C ASN A 119 31.42 3.24 7.88
N LYS A 120 30.65 3.81 6.95
CA LYS A 120 29.32 4.37 7.23
C LYS A 120 28.24 3.32 7.04
N ILE A 121 27.26 3.29 7.94
CA ILE A 121 26.15 2.36 7.85
C ILE A 121 25.20 2.77 6.71
N MET A 122 24.68 1.79 5.99
CA MET A 122 23.58 1.94 5.05
C MET A 122 22.68 0.70 5.11
N ALA A 123 21.45 0.80 4.66
CA ALA A 123 20.56 -0.33 4.56
C ALA A 123 19.93 -0.43 3.16
N PHE A 124 19.73 -1.67 2.73
CA PHE A 124 18.83 -2.02 1.64
C PHE A 124 17.56 -2.53 2.28
N VAL A 125 16.47 -1.82 2.04
CA VAL A 125 15.15 -2.12 2.60
C VAL A 125 14.25 -2.56 1.44
N THR A 126 13.69 -3.75 1.54
CA THR A 126 12.66 -4.20 0.60
C THR A 126 11.31 -3.90 1.24
N ILE A 127 10.47 -3.21 0.50
CA ILE A 127 9.06 -3.01 0.86
C ILE A 127 8.17 -3.73 -0.14
N GLU A 128 7.00 -4.13 0.30
CA GLU A 128 5.93 -4.70 -0.53
C GLU A 128 4.73 -3.75 -0.50
N ASP A 129 4.31 -3.28 -1.67
CA ASP A 129 3.09 -2.52 -1.84
C ASP A 129 1.95 -3.42 -2.36
N LEU A 130 0.84 -2.83 -2.83
CA LEU A 130 -0.31 -3.58 -3.37
C LEU A 130 -0.02 -4.31 -4.70
N TYR A 131 1.11 -4.03 -5.34
CA TYR A 131 1.42 -4.48 -6.70
C TYR A 131 2.69 -5.33 -6.78
N GLY A 132 3.52 -5.30 -5.75
CA GLY A 132 4.77 -6.06 -5.68
C GLY A 132 5.81 -5.45 -4.76
N SER A 133 7.06 -5.82 -4.96
CA SER A 133 8.19 -5.39 -4.13
C SER A 133 8.98 -4.25 -4.77
N ALA A 134 9.51 -3.37 -3.94
CA ALA A 134 10.42 -2.29 -4.32
C ALA A 134 11.65 -2.25 -3.41
N GLU A 135 12.83 -2.01 -3.97
CA GLU A 135 14.07 -1.88 -3.22
C GLU A 135 14.38 -0.41 -2.91
N ILE A 136 14.67 -0.13 -1.65
CA ILE A 136 14.94 1.20 -1.12
C ILE A 136 16.36 1.23 -0.57
N ILE A 137 17.14 2.22 -0.99
CA ILE A 137 18.49 2.47 -0.48
C ILE A 137 18.40 3.55 0.62
N VAL A 138 18.84 3.20 1.81
CA VAL A 138 18.83 4.09 2.98
C VAL A 138 20.25 4.36 3.41
N PHE A 139 20.74 5.58 3.17
CA PHE A 139 22.06 6.01 3.61
C PHE A 139 22.07 6.44 5.09
N GLU A 140 23.28 6.50 5.67
CA GLU A 140 23.51 6.74 7.10
C GLU A 140 22.65 7.86 7.71
N PRO A 141 22.55 9.08 7.15
CA PRO A 141 21.78 10.15 7.79
C PRO A 141 20.29 9.82 7.94
N THR A 142 19.72 9.16 6.93
CA THR A 142 18.31 8.73 6.93
C THR A 142 18.14 7.48 7.81
N TYR A 143 19.11 6.55 7.74
CA TYR A 143 19.09 5.33 8.55
C TYR A 143 19.08 5.64 10.05
N MET A 144 19.94 6.55 10.50
CA MET A 144 20.04 6.93 11.92
C MET A 144 18.74 7.55 12.46
N LYS A 145 17.98 8.23 11.62
CA LYS A 145 16.68 8.81 12.00
C LYS A 145 15.54 7.79 12.02
N ALA A 146 15.63 6.79 11.16
CA ALA A 146 14.54 5.85 10.91
C ALA A 146 14.81 4.43 11.47
N GLN A 147 15.92 4.20 12.16
CA GLN A 147 16.33 2.86 12.59
C GLN A 147 15.28 2.11 13.42
N ASP A 148 14.52 2.83 14.25
CA ASP A 148 13.48 2.25 15.10
C ASP A 148 12.20 1.90 14.30
N ILE A 149 12.05 2.50 13.11
CA ILE A 149 10.92 2.27 12.19
C ILE A 149 11.26 1.17 11.18
N LEU A 150 12.56 0.99 10.87
CA LEU A 150 13.05 0.01 9.90
C LEU A 150 13.05 -1.40 10.50
N VAL A 151 11.85 -1.90 10.78
CA VAL A 151 11.57 -3.25 11.29
C VAL A 151 10.63 -3.94 10.32
N GLU A 152 10.83 -5.24 10.08
CA GLU A 152 9.95 -6.07 9.26
C GLU A 152 8.51 -5.98 9.77
N GLU A 153 7.54 -6.11 8.90
CA GLU A 153 6.10 -5.97 9.12
C GLU A 153 5.62 -4.52 9.40
N ASN A 154 6.49 -3.54 9.56
CA ASN A 154 6.07 -2.15 9.69
C ASN A 154 5.59 -1.60 8.34
N ILE A 155 4.48 -0.85 8.39
CA ILE A 155 3.97 -0.08 7.24
C ILE A 155 4.61 1.30 7.28
N VAL A 156 5.35 1.63 6.23
CA VAL A 156 6.10 2.88 6.13
C VAL A 156 5.71 3.68 4.89
N ILE A 157 5.89 4.99 5.01
CA ILE A 157 5.89 5.91 3.87
C ILE A 157 7.30 6.47 3.70
N ILE A 158 7.78 6.42 2.47
CA ILE A 158 9.15 6.76 2.11
C ILE A 158 9.12 7.88 1.09
N ASN A 159 9.73 9.01 1.43
CA ASN A 159 10.03 10.08 0.50
C ASN A 159 11.47 9.90 0.03
N GLY A 160 11.68 9.90 -1.26
CA GLY A 160 12.98 9.67 -1.83
C GLY A 160 13.08 10.17 -3.26
N ARG A 161 14.11 9.76 -3.94
CA ARG A 161 14.32 10.02 -5.37
C ARG A 161 14.57 8.71 -6.08
N LEU A 162 14.07 8.61 -7.29
CA LEU A 162 14.33 7.48 -8.17
C LEU A 162 15.82 7.39 -8.50
N SER A 163 16.31 6.18 -8.59
CA SER A 163 17.62 5.83 -9.14
C SER A 163 17.40 4.83 -10.25
N ILE A 164 17.46 5.32 -11.47
CA ILE A 164 17.26 4.54 -12.71
C ILE A 164 18.63 4.35 -13.33
N ARG A 165 19.04 3.09 -13.54
CA ARG A 165 20.32 2.72 -14.15
C ARG A 165 20.11 1.66 -15.21
N GLU A 166 20.92 1.68 -16.26
CA GLU A 166 20.80 0.75 -17.40
C GLU A 166 21.02 -0.72 -17.00
N ASP A 167 21.94 -0.98 -16.05
CA ASP A 167 22.35 -2.34 -15.67
C ASP A 167 21.80 -2.79 -14.30
N ASP A 168 20.87 -2.06 -13.67
CA ASP A 168 20.34 -2.37 -12.35
C ASP A 168 18.84 -2.04 -12.28
N ALA A 169 18.09 -2.80 -11.50
CA ALA A 169 16.68 -2.52 -11.28
C ALA A 169 16.47 -1.12 -10.68
N THR A 170 15.40 -0.47 -11.04
CA THR A 170 15.01 0.85 -10.51
C THR A 170 14.84 0.77 -8.99
N LYS A 171 15.48 1.68 -8.28
CA LYS A 171 15.48 1.77 -6.81
C LYS A 171 15.08 3.17 -6.36
N ILE A 172 14.72 3.29 -5.10
CA ILE A 172 14.48 4.59 -4.48
C ILE A 172 15.57 4.86 -3.44
N VAL A 173 16.24 5.99 -3.56
CA VAL A 173 17.15 6.50 -2.53
C VAL A 173 16.32 7.31 -1.53
N ALA A 174 16.16 6.79 -0.33
CA ALA A 174 15.34 7.41 0.70
C ALA A 174 15.97 8.70 1.25
N ASN A 175 15.19 9.77 1.31
CA ASN A 175 15.51 11.02 1.98
C ASN A 175 14.86 11.08 3.38
N ASP A 176 13.65 10.53 3.52
CA ASP A 176 12.88 10.51 4.76
C ASP A 176 11.99 9.26 4.81
N ILE A 177 11.86 8.67 6.00
CA ILE A 177 11.04 7.47 6.23
C ILE A 177 10.23 7.72 7.49
N LYS A 178 8.93 7.47 7.42
CA LYS A 178 8.00 7.62 8.54
C LYS A 178 7.11 6.40 8.65
N ASN A 179 6.62 6.15 9.86
CA ASN A 179 5.53 5.20 10.04
C ASN A 179 4.29 5.71 9.28
N PHE A 180 3.64 4.83 8.52
CA PHE A 180 2.49 5.21 7.70
C PHE A 180 1.33 5.72 8.56
N GLU A 181 1.10 5.13 9.73
CA GLU A 181 0.01 5.53 10.62
C GLU A 181 0.16 6.96 11.16
N GLU A 182 1.41 7.38 11.43
CA GLU A 182 1.72 8.75 11.85
C GLU A 182 1.64 9.75 10.70
N SER A 183 1.72 9.24 9.47
CA SER A 183 1.79 10.04 8.24
C SER A 183 0.48 10.07 7.45
N LYS A 184 -0.61 9.51 8.01
CA LYS A 184 -1.91 9.51 7.34
C LYS A 184 -2.27 10.94 6.92
N PRO A 185 -2.50 11.19 5.64
CA PRO A 185 -2.95 12.50 5.21
C PRO A 185 -4.35 12.74 5.77
N ASN A 186 -4.57 13.92 6.28
CA ASN A 186 -5.92 14.39 6.45
C ASN A 186 -6.55 14.48 5.06
N MET A 187 -7.50 13.63 4.75
CA MET A 187 -8.18 13.63 3.46
C MET A 187 -9.69 13.59 3.62
N LEU A 188 -10.37 14.25 2.71
CA LEU A 188 -11.81 14.22 2.57
C LEU A 188 -12.13 13.40 1.31
N VAL A 189 -12.81 12.27 1.48
CA VAL A 189 -13.25 11.42 0.38
C VAL A 189 -14.71 11.73 0.06
N LEU A 190 -14.99 12.11 -1.18
CA LEU A 190 -16.32 12.46 -1.67
C LEU A 190 -16.77 11.44 -2.71
N ASN A 191 -17.76 10.62 -2.38
CA ASN A 191 -18.35 9.69 -3.34
C ASN A 191 -19.27 10.43 -4.31
N ILE A 192 -18.89 10.49 -5.57
CA ILE A 192 -19.60 11.23 -6.62
C ILE A 192 -20.25 10.31 -7.68
N THR A 193 -20.28 8.99 -7.43
CA THR A 193 -20.77 8.00 -8.38
C THR A 193 -22.19 8.30 -8.87
N ASN A 194 -23.09 8.68 -7.96
CA ASN A 194 -24.51 8.90 -8.24
C ASN A 194 -24.90 10.38 -8.33
N LEU A 195 -23.93 11.31 -8.35
CA LEU A 195 -24.23 12.74 -8.41
C LEU A 195 -24.63 13.18 -9.83
N THR A 196 -25.57 14.11 -9.88
CA THR A 196 -25.96 14.78 -11.13
C THR A 196 -24.83 15.68 -11.63
N GLU A 197 -24.85 16.03 -12.91
CA GLU A 197 -23.85 16.96 -13.48
C GLU A 197 -23.87 18.34 -12.83
N GLU A 198 -25.06 18.79 -12.40
CA GLU A 198 -25.19 20.04 -11.64
C GLU A 198 -24.48 19.97 -10.28
N GLN A 199 -24.67 18.88 -9.53
CA GLN A 199 -23.99 18.65 -8.25
C GLN A 199 -22.48 18.52 -8.43
N LYS A 200 -22.02 17.83 -9.46
CA LYS A 200 -20.59 17.74 -9.80
C LYS A 200 -19.99 19.10 -10.16
N ALA A 201 -20.75 19.96 -10.86
CA ALA A 201 -20.33 21.32 -11.18
C ALA A 201 -20.23 22.19 -9.91
N LYS A 202 -21.23 22.13 -9.01
CA LYS A 202 -21.20 22.80 -7.72
C LYS A 202 -20.01 22.35 -6.88
N LEU A 203 -19.76 21.03 -6.83
CA LEU A 203 -18.64 20.46 -6.09
C LEU A 203 -17.28 20.96 -6.60
N ARG A 204 -17.07 20.97 -7.93
CA ARG A 204 -15.86 21.54 -8.55
C ARG A 204 -15.68 23.02 -8.21
N GLY A 205 -16.77 23.77 -8.22
CA GLY A 205 -16.78 25.18 -7.81
C GLY A 205 -16.37 25.36 -6.34
N ALA A 206 -16.93 24.56 -5.44
CA ALA A 206 -16.63 24.61 -4.01
C ALA A 206 -15.15 24.25 -3.74
N ILE A 207 -14.63 23.16 -4.33
CA ILE A 207 -13.22 22.78 -4.18
C ILE A 207 -12.29 23.89 -4.66
N LYS A 208 -12.59 24.51 -5.80
CA LYS A 208 -11.80 25.62 -6.34
C LYS A 208 -11.88 26.87 -5.46
N PHE A 209 -13.04 27.15 -4.88
CA PHE A 209 -13.28 28.33 -4.03
C PHE A 209 -12.53 28.19 -2.69
N PHE A 210 -12.55 27.02 -2.08
CA PHE A 210 -11.89 26.76 -0.79
C PHE A 210 -10.41 26.34 -0.91
N ASN A 211 -9.86 26.27 -2.11
CA ASN A 211 -8.44 26.04 -2.33
C ASN A 211 -7.65 27.33 -2.00
N GLY A 212 -6.69 27.25 -1.08
CA GLY A 212 -5.88 28.36 -0.61
C GLY A 212 -4.45 27.97 -0.29
N GLU A 213 -3.64 28.92 0.20
CA GLU A 213 -2.24 28.69 0.55
C GLU A 213 -2.04 27.82 1.80
N GLN A 214 -3.05 27.75 2.67
CA GLN A 214 -2.99 26.99 3.96
C GLN A 214 -3.84 25.71 3.92
N ASN A 215 -3.86 25.02 2.80
CA ASN A 215 -4.60 23.77 2.69
C ASN A 215 -4.13 22.73 3.70
N ASN A 216 -5.06 22.18 4.48
CA ASN A 216 -4.77 21.17 5.51
C ASN A 216 -5.32 19.78 5.16
N ILE A 217 -6.19 19.69 4.14
CA ILE A 217 -6.85 18.45 3.74
C ILE A 217 -6.78 18.27 2.22
N ARG A 218 -6.44 17.05 1.79
CA ARG A 218 -6.53 16.63 0.40
C ARG A 218 -7.95 16.15 0.09
N VAL A 219 -8.52 16.63 -0.99
CA VAL A 219 -9.84 16.20 -1.47
C VAL A 219 -9.66 15.11 -2.52
N MET A 220 -10.27 13.97 -2.25
CA MET A 220 -10.34 12.83 -3.15
C MET A 220 -11.77 12.61 -3.59
N VAL A 221 -11.98 12.25 -4.84
CA VAL A 221 -13.32 11.88 -5.34
C VAL A 221 -13.32 10.39 -5.68
N LYS A 222 -14.37 9.70 -5.21
CA LYS A 222 -14.61 8.29 -5.51
C LYS A 222 -15.67 8.19 -6.60
N ILE A 223 -15.32 7.50 -7.68
CA ILE A 223 -16.21 7.18 -8.81
C ILE A 223 -16.23 5.67 -8.97
N ASN A 224 -17.34 5.04 -8.65
CA ASN A 224 -17.42 3.58 -8.49
C ASN A 224 -16.39 3.11 -7.47
N GLU A 225 -15.39 2.31 -7.89
CA GLU A 225 -14.30 1.83 -7.03
C GLU A 225 -12.98 2.60 -7.23
N GLU A 226 -12.94 3.59 -8.15
CA GLU A 226 -11.73 4.38 -8.40
C GLU A 226 -11.70 5.65 -7.56
N LEU A 227 -10.54 5.88 -6.90
CA LEU A 227 -10.25 7.08 -6.15
C LEU A 227 -9.34 8.01 -6.96
N LYS A 228 -9.76 9.26 -7.16
CA LYS A 228 -8.99 10.26 -7.93
C LYS A 228 -8.75 11.52 -7.12
N PRO A 229 -7.52 12.09 -7.12
CA PRO A 229 -7.27 13.37 -6.48
C PRO A 229 -8.02 14.50 -7.20
N CYS A 230 -8.68 15.36 -6.45
CA CYS A 230 -9.45 16.47 -6.99
C CYS A 230 -8.94 17.84 -6.56
N GLY A 231 -8.07 17.90 -5.55
CA GLY A 231 -7.49 19.15 -5.05
C GLY A 231 -7.12 19.08 -3.58
N ALA A 232 -6.89 20.25 -3.00
CA ALA A 232 -6.68 20.40 -1.56
C ALA A 232 -7.41 21.65 -1.08
N ILE A 233 -7.90 21.64 0.16
CA ILE A 233 -8.65 22.74 0.76
C ILE A 233 -8.22 22.96 2.21
N TYR A 234 -8.55 24.13 2.74
CA TYR A 234 -8.56 24.34 4.17
C TYR A 234 -9.94 23.93 4.70
N LEU A 235 -10.04 22.80 5.40
CA LEU A 235 -11.31 22.28 5.89
C LEU A 235 -11.60 22.78 7.30
N THR A 236 -12.80 23.30 7.49
CA THR A 236 -13.44 23.61 8.77
C THR A 236 -14.76 22.87 8.85
N ASP A 237 -15.37 22.79 10.04
CA ASP A 237 -16.69 22.16 10.21
C ASP A 237 -17.79 22.83 9.38
N GLU A 238 -17.65 24.12 9.13
CA GLU A 238 -18.59 24.87 8.28
C GLU A 238 -18.44 24.53 6.80
N ILE A 239 -17.20 24.39 6.34
CA ILE A 239 -16.89 23.99 4.96
C ILE A 239 -17.26 22.51 4.74
N LEU A 240 -17.07 21.65 5.73
CA LEU A 240 -17.52 20.25 5.66
C LEU A 240 -19.03 20.18 5.41
N LYS A 241 -19.84 20.97 6.11
CA LYS A 241 -21.30 21.02 5.88
C LYS A 241 -21.66 21.41 4.46
N VAL A 242 -20.93 22.33 3.83
CA VAL A 242 -21.16 22.70 2.42
C VAL A 242 -20.94 21.49 1.50
N PHE A 243 -19.93 20.68 1.75
CA PHE A 243 -19.70 19.45 0.98
C PHE A 243 -20.78 18.40 1.27
N GLU A 244 -21.17 18.21 2.54
CA GLU A 244 -22.27 17.33 2.92
C GLU A 244 -23.61 17.70 2.25
N GLU A 245 -23.89 19.00 2.09
CA GLU A 245 -25.09 19.49 1.39
C GLU A 245 -25.05 19.20 -0.12
N ILE A 246 -23.87 19.20 -0.73
CA ILE A 246 -23.71 18.93 -2.17
C ILE A 246 -23.75 17.45 -2.49
N VAL A 247 -23.04 16.62 -1.72
CA VAL A 247 -22.85 15.21 -2.04
C VAL A 247 -23.70 14.26 -1.20
N GLY A 248 -24.30 14.73 -0.10
CA GLY A 248 -24.96 13.92 0.92
C GLY A 248 -23.98 13.51 2.02
N LYS A 249 -24.45 13.49 3.25
CA LYS A 249 -23.61 13.19 4.43
C LYS A 249 -23.00 11.78 4.39
N GLU A 250 -23.75 10.82 3.86
CA GLU A 250 -23.32 9.42 3.68
C GLU A 250 -22.20 9.27 2.64
N ASN A 251 -22.03 10.25 1.76
CA ASN A 251 -21.03 10.25 0.69
C ASN A 251 -19.78 11.07 1.05
N CYS A 252 -19.69 11.58 2.27
CA CYS A 252 -18.61 12.42 2.78
C CYS A 252 -17.87 11.67 3.90
N GLN A 253 -16.61 11.26 3.66
CA GLN A 253 -15.79 10.44 4.57
C GLN A 253 -14.42 11.05 4.83
#